data_3a83636f501b5006d94264c5169d603c
#
_entry.id   3a83636f501b5006d94264c5169d603c
#
_cell.length_a   1.000
_cell.length_b   1.000
_cell.length_c   1.000
_cell.angle_alpha   90.00
_cell.angle_beta   90.00
_cell.angle_gamma   90.00
#
_symmetry.space_group_name_H-M   'P 1'
#
loop_
_entity.id
_entity.type
_entity.pdbx_description
1 polymer ?
#
loop_
_entity_poly.entity_id
_entity_poly.type
_entity_poly.pdbx_seq_one_letter_code
_entity_poly.pdbx_strand_id
1 'polypeptide(L)'
;NISVSHVNEQEQILGAVSGQLWDFWGAGPIGVAVGYEKRREYTEGLGRTRSTGNRLLFMNTGADFRGAEYETDEAFAELSIPLFRDGWLGDYAELSGSYRYADYTTVGEQEVYGVNLVYRPIQDIAFKTSFNTSIRVPNLGENFSPFSQTFFNGVNDPCATQAIINQTNAEIRANRTRNCTALAAAQGRTFDFGGATLTTADDFVPIYTSGVAGVTGGNPFLQPEESESFTFSTVIEPRFIPNFSLILDYYEIEITNVIASVSAQTAVNNCVNGATLNTAACNTIFRRDPLPGREFYIGGPAGDPIGGFIQGSINYAALTTKGLDFTARYSYDFDEMIGRNWGRLDYSIGGLWLIEQEQFLNSSDPTDGTEIASTVFFPRVRFTSSLTYTPNTTWSINWTVDWQTAQDIISPRDFVNNADSRDVNGLNTGNFARHDFTVRWNVRDDLSLRAGVVNAFDAEQSRYLGGGLTSNFDPYGTRFFIGLNFRPF
;
A
#
# COMPACT_ATOMS: atom_id res chain seq x y z
N ASN A 1 -3.58 -5.69 -36.60
CA ASN A 1 -3.87 -6.03 -35.21
C ASN A 1 -2.58 -6.38 -34.49
N ILE A 2 -2.30 -5.71 -33.38
CA ILE A 2 -1.21 -6.07 -32.49
C ILE A 2 -1.82 -6.92 -31.37
N SER A 3 -1.24 -8.08 -31.11
CA SER A 3 -1.63 -8.93 -30.01
C SER A 3 -0.39 -9.28 -29.18
N VAL A 4 -0.52 -9.18 -27.87
CA VAL A 4 0.46 -9.65 -26.89
C VAL A 4 -0.14 -10.87 -26.21
N SER A 5 0.63 -11.95 -26.12
CA SER A 5 0.27 -13.14 -25.35
C SER A 5 1.03 -13.09 -24.04
N HIS A 6 0.33 -13.16 -22.93
CA HIS A 6 0.93 -13.35 -21.61
C HIS A 6 0.60 -14.74 -21.11
N VAL A 7 1.62 -15.42 -20.59
CA VAL A 7 1.50 -16.72 -19.94
C VAL A 7 2.05 -16.57 -18.53
N ASN A 8 1.28 -16.98 -17.53
CA ASN A 8 1.71 -17.13 -16.15
C ASN A 8 1.42 -18.56 -15.73
N GLU A 9 2.42 -19.23 -15.20
CA GLU A 9 2.33 -20.62 -14.75
C GLU A 9 2.77 -20.70 -13.29
N GLN A 10 2.06 -21.50 -12.51
CA GLN A 10 2.43 -21.85 -11.15
C GLN A 10 2.32 -23.37 -11.00
N GLU A 11 3.40 -23.97 -10.51
CA GLU A 11 3.45 -25.36 -10.11
C GLU A 11 3.74 -25.43 -8.62
N GLN A 12 2.94 -26.19 -7.87
CA GLN A 12 3.07 -26.26 -6.41
C GLN A 12 2.85 -27.69 -5.93
N ILE A 13 3.71 -28.14 -5.04
CA ILE A 13 3.56 -29.37 -4.28
C ILE A 13 3.66 -29.02 -2.80
N LEU A 14 2.61 -29.30 -2.04
CA LEU A 14 2.54 -29.08 -0.60
C LEU A 14 2.23 -30.41 0.10
N GLY A 15 3.00 -30.72 1.12
CA GLY A 15 2.72 -31.79 2.05
C GLY A 15 2.75 -31.28 3.50
N ALA A 16 1.69 -31.53 4.27
CA ALA A 16 1.64 -31.13 5.67
C ALA A 16 1.02 -32.23 6.53
N VAL A 17 1.49 -32.30 7.77
CA VAL A 17 0.96 -33.17 8.81
C VAL A 17 0.65 -32.30 10.04
N SER A 18 -0.55 -32.45 10.59
CA SER A 18 -0.97 -31.80 11.82
C SER A 18 -1.64 -32.78 12.77
N GLY A 19 -1.55 -32.49 14.05
CA GLY A 19 -2.15 -33.33 15.06
C GLY A 19 -2.07 -32.74 16.46
N GLN A 20 -2.61 -33.48 17.39
CA GLN A 20 -2.55 -33.15 18.81
C GLN A 20 -1.61 -34.12 19.51
N LEU A 21 -0.77 -33.58 20.37
CA LEU A 21 0.08 -34.33 21.26
C LEU A 21 -0.67 -34.59 22.58
N TRP A 22 0.07 -34.73 23.67
CA TRP A 22 -0.53 -34.97 24.97
C TRP A 22 -1.04 -33.68 25.63
N ASP A 23 -1.99 -33.84 26.53
CA ASP A 23 -2.36 -32.83 27.50
C ASP A 23 -1.45 -33.01 28.75
N PHE A 24 -0.49 -32.12 28.88
CA PHE A 24 0.55 -32.25 29.94
C PHE A 24 0.08 -31.74 31.32
N TRP A 25 -0.94 -30.83 31.34
CA TRP A 25 -1.36 -30.16 32.58
C TRP A 25 -2.86 -29.88 32.66
N GLY A 26 -3.66 -30.52 31.86
CA GLY A 26 -5.13 -30.43 31.94
C GLY A 26 -5.74 -29.19 31.27
N ALA A 27 -4.96 -28.42 30.52
CA ALA A 27 -5.45 -27.26 29.78
C ALA A 27 -5.96 -27.61 28.38
N GLY A 28 -5.64 -28.79 27.91
CA GLY A 28 -5.90 -29.30 26.58
C GLY A 28 -4.63 -29.79 25.89
N PRO A 29 -4.75 -30.56 24.81
CA PRO A 29 -3.60 -31.12 24.11
C PRO A 29 -2.83 -30.03 23.37
N ILE A 30 -1.50 -30.20 23.32
CA ILE A 30 -0.64 -29.34 22.48
C ILE A 30 -0.89 -29.67 21.01
N GLY A 31 -1.24 -28.65 20.22
CA GLY A 31 -1.36 -28.73 18.77
C GLY A 31 -0.02 -28.54 18.08
N VAL A 32 0.26 -29.35 17.05
CA VAL A 32 1.46 -29.23 16.22
C VAL A 32 1.12 -29.40 14.75
N ALA A 33 1.79 -28.63 13.90
CA ALA A 33 1.78 -28.83 12.46
C ALA A 33 3.20 -28.65 11.91
N VAL A 34 3.54 -29.46 10.91
CA VAL A 34 4.78 -29.32 10.12
C VAL A 34 4.45 -29.56 8.67
N GLY A 35 5.11 -28.86 7.79
CA GLY A 35 4.92 -29.02 6.37
C GLY A 35 6.11 -28.59 5.54
N TYR A 36 6.05 -29.00 4.30
CA TYR A 36 7.01 -28.65 3.27
C TYR A 36 6.27 -28.31 1.99
N GLU A 37 6.73 -27.26 1.32
CA GLU A 37 6.20 -26.78 0.05
C GLU A 37 7.35 -26.57 -0.94
N LYS A 38 7.15 -27.04 -2.17
CA LYS A 38 7.96 -26.63 -3.32
C LYS A 38 7.06 -25.93 -4.33
N ARG A 39 7.47 -24.74 -4.78
CA ARG A 39 6.72 -23.94 -5.75
C ARG A 39 7.65 -23.41 -6.83
N ARG A 40 7.14 -23.38 -8.05
CA ARG A 40 7.75 -22.72 -9.19
C ARG A 40 6.76 -21.73 -9.78
N GLU A 41 7.22 -20.53 -10.06
CA GLU A 41 6.46 -19.51 -10.77
C GLU A 41 7.20 -19.10 -12.04
N TYR A 42 6.45 -18.96 -13.13
CA TYR A 42 6.95 -18.58 -14.43
C TYR A 42 6.05 -17.53 -15.06
N THR A 43 6.65 -16.58 -15.80
CA THR A 43 5.93 -15.59 -16.58
C THR A 43 6.63 -15.32 -17.90
N GLU A 44 5.85 -15.10 -18.95
CA GLU A 44 6.33 -14.57 -20.24
C GLU A 44 5.32 -13.64 -20.89
N GLY A 45 5.81 -12.74 -21.76
CA GLY A 45 4.97 -11.84 -22.55
C GLY A 45 5.53 -11.66 -23.96
N LEU A 46 4.94 -12.36 -24.93
CA LEU A 46 5.39 -12.38 -26.32
C LEU A 46 4.48 -11.54 -27.22
N GLY A 47 5.05 -10.98 -28.28
CA GLY A 47 4.32 -10.26 -29.32
C GLY A 47 4.61 -8.75 -29.37
N ARG A 48 5.31 -8.20 -28.38
CA ARG A 48 5.68 -6.76 -28.38
C ARG A 48 6.66 -6.41 -29.49
N THR A 49 7.58 -7.32 -29.81
CA THR A 49 8.57 -7.17 -30.92
C THR A 49 8.02 -7.63 -32.26
N ARG A 50 6.95 -8.40 -32.30
CA ARG A 50 6.19 -8.71 -33.52
C ARG A 50 5.45 -7.47 -33.99
N SER A 51 6.17 -6.40 -34.11
CA SER A 51 5.66 -5.34 -34.93
C SER A 51 5.36 -5.95 -36.28
N THR A 52 4.21 -5.81 -36.71
CA THR A 52 3.61 -6.04 -38.01
C THR A 52 4.44 -5.42 -39.15
N GLY A 53 5.75 -5.71 -39.23
CA GLY A 53 6.66 -5.36 -40.28
C GLY A 53 7.03 -3.87 -40.39
N ASN A 54 6.34 -2.97 -39.73
CA ASN A 54 6.67 -1.54 -39.75
C ASN A 54 6.72 -0.91 -38.35
N ARG A 55 7.89 -1.00 -37.71
CA ARG A 55 8.16 -0.39 -36.39
C ARG A 55 7.91 1.12 -36.34
N LEU A 56 7.81 1.79 -37.48
CA LEU A 56 7.58 3.24 -37.55
C LEU A 56 6.20 3.66 -37.07
N LEU A 57 5.22 2.75 -37.00
CA LEU A 57 3.87 3.03 -36.49
C LEU A 57 3.75 2.82 -34.98
N PHE A 58 4.70 2.18 -34.34
CA PHE A 58 4.68 1.82 -32.93
C PHE A 58 6.04 2.14 -32.30
N MET A 59 6.29 3.41 -32.10
CA MET A 59 7.42 3.87 -31.29
C MET A 59 7.15 3.45 -29.84
N ASN A 60 8.17 2.95 -29.14
CA ASN A 60 8.13 2.52 -27.74
C ASN A 60 7.48 1.15 -27.48
N THR A 61 7.42 0.26 -28.44
CA THR A 61 7.18 -1.16 -28.15
C THR A 61 8.43 -1.74 -27.50
N GLY A 62 8.38 -2.04 -26.21
CA GLY A 62 9.51 -2.70 -25.52
C GLY A 62 9.86 -4.05 -26.12
N ALA A 63 10.94 -4.67 -25.65
CA ALA A 63 11.30 -6.02 -25.99
C ALA A 63 10.24 -7.02 -25.49
N ASP A 64 10.18 -8.21 -26.11
CA ASP A 64 9.42 -9.33 -25.57
C ASP A 64 10.00 -9.73 -24.22
N PHE A 65 9.14 -10.05 -23.27
CA PHE A 65 9.53 -10.70 -22.03
C PHE A 65 9.62 -12.20 -22.30
N ARG A 66 10.81 -12.70 -22.55
CA ARG A 66 11.06 -14.07 -23.06
C ARG A 66 11.01 -15.15 -22.01
N GLY A 67 10.41 -14.87 -20.88
CA GLY A 67 10.25 -15.81 -19.78
C GLY A 67 11.24 -15.55 -18.66
N ALA A 68 10.72 -15.60 -17.45
CA ALA A 68 11.47 -15.62 -16.22
C ALA A 68 10.76 -16.53 -15.22
N GLU A 69 11.53 -17.13 -14.34
CA GLU A 69 11.01 -18.01 -13.31
C GLU A 69 11.79 -17.87 -12.00
N TYR A 70 11.17 -18.26 -10.91
CA TYR A 70 11.85 -18.60 -9.68
C TYR A 70 11.26 -19.89 -9.09
N GLU A 71 12.08 -20.59 -8.34
CA GLU A 71 11.65 -21.72 -7.52
C GLU A 71 11.82 -21.35 -6.03
N THR A 72 11.02 -21.97 -5.19
CA THR A 72 11.16 -21.88 -3.74
C THR A 72 10.95 -23.25 -3.10
N ASP A 73 11.79 -23.54 -2.12
CA ASP A 73 11.70 -24.69 -1.25
C ASP A 73 11.44 -24.16 0.18
N GLU A 74 10.31 -24.54 0.78
CA GLU A 74 9.86 -23.97 2.05
C GLU A 74 9.52 -25.06 3.06
N ALA A 75 9.94 -24.87 4.31
CA ALA A 75 9.55 -25.73 5.43
C ALA A 75 8.94 -24.88 6.54
N PHE A 76 7.89 -25.37 7.18
CA PHE A 76 7.24 -24.66 8.27
C PHE A 76 6.88 -25.57 9.44
N ALA A 77 6.81 -24.97 10.62
CA ALA A 77 6.34 -25.59 11.84
C ALA A 77 5.44 -24.65 12.61
N GLU A 78 4.38 -25.18 13.19
CA GLU A 78 3.43 -24.46 14.03
C GLU A 78 3.20 -25.21 15.33
N LEU A 79 3.05 -24.46 16.41
CA LEU A 79 2.82 -24.97 17.75
C LEU A 79 1.70 -24.18 18.44
N SER A 80 0.76 -24.86 19.06
CA SER A 80 -0.29 -24.27 19.90
C SER A 80 -0.27 -24.93 21.27
N ILE A 81 -0.10 -24.14 22.31
CA ILE A 81 0.08 -24.58 23.69
C ILE A 81 -1.03 -23.97 24.55
N PRO A 82 -2.09 -24.71 24.87
CA PRO A 82 -3.05 -24.29 25.88
C PRO A 82 -2.32 -24.17 27.24
N LEU A 83 -2.33 -22.98 27.84
CA LEU A 83 -1.59 -22.71 29.08
C LEU A 83 -2.43 -23.08 30.30
N PHE A 84 -3.72 -22.76 30.31
CA PHE A 84 -4.69 -23.14 31.32
C PHE A 84 -6.12 -23.04 30.78
N ARG A 85 -7.04 -23.72 31.46
CA ARG A 85 -8.48 -23.69 31.20
C ARG A 85 -9.23 -23.78 32.53
N ASP A 86 -10.25 -22.94 32.72
CA ASP A 86 -11.14 -22.90 33.90
C ASP A 86 -10.35 -22.86 35.22
N GLY A 87 -9.30 -22.04 35.29
CA GLY A 87 -8.40 -21.95 36.44
C GLY A 87 -8.52 -20.64 37.24
N TRP A 88 -7.75 -20.53 38.29
CA TRP A 88 -7.69 -19.32 39.12
C TRP A 88 -7.09 -18.09 38.40
N LEU A 89 -6.36 -18.33 37.30
CA LEU A 89 -5.79 -17.28 36.44
C LEU A 89 -6.77 -16.79 35.38
N GLY A 90 -7.90 -17.47 35.17
CA GLY A 90 -8.91 -17.11 34.20
C GLY A 90 -9.51 -18.33 33.49
N ASP A 91 -10.41 -18.06 32.56
CA ASP A 91 -11.13 -19.09 31.80
C ASP A 91 -10.24 -19.83 30.81
N TYR A 92 -9.35 -19.09 30.13
CA TYR A 92 -8.52 -19.67 29.09
C TYR A 92 -7.28 -18.85 28.80
N ALA A 93 -6.17 -19.52 28.51
CA ALA A 93 -5.04 -18.93 27.81
C ALA A 93 -4.35 -19.94 26.89
N GLU A 94 -3.90 -19.46 25.75
CA GLU A 94 -3.16 -20.23 24.76
C GLU A 94 -2.04 -19.38 24.19
N LEU A 95 -0.85 -19.96 24.12
CA LEU A 95 0.31 -19.43 23.41
C LEU A 95 0.50 -20.22 22.12
N SER A 96 0.57 -19.55 20.99
CA SER A 96 0.91 -20.20 19.73
C SER A 96 2.11 -19.53 19.06
N GLY A 97 2.86 -20.31 18.29
CA GLY A 97 4.01 -19.85 17.54
C GLY A 97 4.09 -20.56 16.20
N SER A 98 4.63 -19.84 15.23
CA SER A 98 4.90 -20.35 13.89
C SER A 98 6.31 -19.95 13.45
N TYR A 99 6.94 -20.80 12.66
CA TYR A 99 8.22 -20.52 12.03
C TYR A 99 8.20 -21.11 10.62
N ARG A 100 8.71 -20.32 9.66
CA ARG A 100 8.85 -20.73 8.26
C ARG A 100 10.23 -20.34 7.76
N TYR A 101 10.91 -21.31 7.17
CA TYR A 101 12.14 -21.15 6.41
C TYR A 101 11.83 -21.36 4.94
N ALA A 102 12.33 -20.47 4.08
CA ALA A 102 12.15 -20.54 2.64
C ALA A 102 13.47 -20.21 1.94
N ASP A 103 13.82 -20.99 0.91
CA ASP A 103 14.95 -20.73 0.03
C ASP A 103 14.45 -20.43 -1.38
N TYR A 104 14.68 -19.18 -1.82
CA TYR A 104 14.26 -18.68 -3.12
C TYR A 104 15.46 -18.60 -4.06
N THR A 105 15.32 -19.07 -5.29
CA THR A 105 16.37 -19.00 -6.31
C THR A 105 16.79 -17.56 -6.65
N THR A 106 15.94 -16.57 -6.36
CA THR A 106 16.18 -15.14 -6.67
C THR A 106 16.78 -14.35 -5.52
N VAL A 107 16.42 -14.64 -4.27
CA VAL A 107 16.80 -13.84 -3.10
C VAL A 107 17.43 -14.66 -1.96
N GLY A 108 17.56 -15.99 -2.16
CA GLY A 108 18.15 -16.90 -1.18
C GLY A 108 17.27 -17.17 0.02
N GLU A 109 17.93 -17.52 1.13
CA GLU A 109 17.30 -17.97 2.37
C GLU A 109 16.54 -16.84 3.08
N GLN A 110 15.32 -17.14 3.53
CA GLN A 110 14.44 -16.22 4.23
C GLN A 110 13.79 -16.93 5.41
N GLU A 111 13.64 -16.21 6.51
CA GLU A 111 13.02 -16.72 7.72
C GLU A 111 11.93 -15.78 8.21
N VAL A 112 10.78 -16.34 8.57
CA VAL A 112 9.69 -15.59 9.19
C VAL A 112 9.15 -16.36 10.39
N TYR A 113 8.69 -15.62 11.39
CA TYR A 113 8.12 -16.21 12.60
C TYR A 113 6.97 -15.38 13.15
N GLY A 114 6.13 -16.03 13.93
CA GLY A 114 5.03 -15.39 14.62
C GLY A 114 4.82 -15.97 16.01
N VAL A 115 4.40 -15.13 16.94
CA VAL A 115 4.00 -15.53 18.30
C VAL A 115 2.67 -14.86 18.62
N ASN A 116 1.72 -15.65 19.11
CA ASN A 116 0.38 -15.16 19.45
C ASN A 116 0.00 -15.64 20.84
N LEU A 117 -0.68 -14.78 21.60
CA LEU A 117 -1.23 -15.08 22.90
C LEU A 117 -2.74 -14.75 22.89
N VAL A 118 -3.56 -15.69 23.28
CA VAL A 118 -4.97 -15.49 23.61
C VAL A 118 -5.11 -15.64 25.11
N TYR A 119 -5.73 -14.65 25.76
CA TYR A 119 -5.99 -14.66 27.18
C TYR A 119 -7.42 -14.23 27.47
N ARG A 120 -8.20 -15.11 28.09
CA ARG A 120 -9.57 -14.86 28.54
C ARG A 120 -9.60 -14.93 30.06
N PRO A 121 -9.48 -13.79 30.77
CA PRO A 121 -9.55 -13.77 32.23
C PRO A 121 -10.93 -14.15 32.76
N ILE A 122 -11.98 -13.77 32.05
CA ILE A 122 -13.38 -14.08 32.34
C ILE A 122 -14.13 -14.30 31.03
N GLN A 123 -15.29 -14.94 31.07
CA GLN A 123 -16.07 -15.28 29.89
C GLN A 123 -16.46 -14.05 29.04
N ASP A 124 -16.57 -12.89 29.69
CA ASP A 124 -17.04 -11.66 29.05
C ASP A 124 -15.94 -10.88 28.31
N ILE A 125 -14.67 -11.20 28.54
CA ILE A 125 -13.54 -10.43 27.99
C ILE A 125 -12.46 -11.40 27.52
N ALA A 126 -11.97 -11.19 26.30
CA ALA A 126 -10.77 -11.84 25.78
C ALA A 126 -9.79 -10.81 25.23
N PHE A 127 -8.53 -11.01 25.53
CA PHE A 127 -7.40 -10.29 24.95
C PHE A 127 -6.66 -11.20 23.98
N LYS A 128 -6.23 -10.64 22.85
CA LYS A 128 -5.37 -11.33 21.91
C LYS A 128 -4.22 -10.39 21.58
N THR A 129 -3.01 -10.91 21.54
CA THR A 129 -1.86 -10.15 21.07
C THR A 129 -1.03 -11.00 20.14
N SER A 130 -0.47 -10.39 19.12
CA SER A 130 0.42 -11.08 18.20
C SER A 130 1.60 -10.20 17.82
N PHE A 131 2.73 -10.84 17.60
CA PHE A 131 3.88 -10.27 16.91
C PHE A 131 4.26 -11.22 15.78
N ASN A 132 4.37 -10.69 14.57
CA ASN A 132 4.69 -11.48 13.39
C ASN A 132 5.68 -10.74 12.50
N THR A 133 6.62 -11.49 11.94
CA THR A 133 7.44 -11.05 10.84
C THR A 133 6.88 -11.62 9.53
N SER A 134 7.04 -10.92 8.43
CA SER A 134 6.70 -11.41 7.10
C SER A 134 7.62 -10.79 6.04
N ILE A 135 7.70 -11.44 4.89
CA ILE A 135 8.49 -10.99 3.75
C ILE A 135 7.62 -10.93 2.50
N ARG A 136 8.00 -10.06 1.59
CA ARG A 136 7.55 -10.08 0.21
C ARG A 136 8.74 -10.13 -0.72
N VAL A 137 8.90 -11.25 -1.42
CA VAL A 137 9.95 -11.35 -2.46
C VAL A 137 9.55 -10.53 -3.68
N PRO A 138 10.53 -9.96 -4.41
CA PRO A 138 10.27 -9.28 -5.66
C PRO A 138 9.58 -10.22 -6.65
N ASN A 139 8.55 -9.75 -7.31
CA ASN A 139 7.90 -10.54 -8.36
C ASN A 139 8.75 -10.60 -9.64
N LEU A 140 8.41 -11.54 -10.53
CA LEU A 140 9.17 -11.75 -11.77
C LEU A 140 9.21 -10.52 -12.68
N GLY A 141 8.18 -9.68 -12.64
CA GLY A 141 8.16 -8.41 -13.38
C GLY A 141 9.10 -7.36 -12.78
N GLU A 142 9.13 -7.24 -11.45
CA GLU A 142 10.03 -6.34 -10.73
C GLU A 142 11.50 -6.70 -10.97
N ASN A 143 11.81 -8.01 -11.02
CA ASN A 143 13.18 -8.46 -11.26
C ASN A 143 13.60 -8.44 -12.74
N PHE A 144 12.74 -8.91 -13.65
CA PHE A 144 13.16 -9.34 -14.97
C PHE A 144 12.45 -8.67 -16.14
N SER A 145 11.57 -7.70 -15.92
CA SER A 145 10.94 -6.96 -17.03
C SER A 145 12.00 -6.38 -17.96
N PRO A 146 11.91 -6.61 -19.27
CA PRO A 146 12.87 -6.07 -20.22
C PRO A 146 12.80 -4.55 -20.27
N PHE A 147 13.92 -3.90 -20.55
CA PHE A 147 13.97 -2.46 -20.73
C PHE A 147 13.05 -2.00 -21.85
N SER A 148 12.27 -0.96 -21.55
CA SER A 148 11.43 -0.25 -22.51
C SER A 148 11.73 1.24 -22.44
N GLN A 149 11.60 1.93 -23.58
CA GLN A 149 11.86 3.37 -23.64
C GLN A 149 10.86 4.16 -22.81
N THR A 150 11.37 5.13 -22.07
CA THR A 150 10.59 6.13 -21.35
C THR A 150 11.20 7.51 -21.49
N PHE A 151 10.52 8.56 -21.02
CA PHE A 151 10.98 9.93 -21.13
C PHE A 151 10.82 10.67 -19.80
N PHE A 152 11.85 11.41 -19.44
CA PHE A 152 11.84 12.33 -18.32
C PHE A 152 11.50 13.73 -18.85
N ASN A 153 10.24 14.15 -18.67
CA ASN A 153 9.76 15.45 -19.08
C ASN A 153 9.88 16.47 -17.94
N GLY A 154 10.15 17.73 -18.26
CA GLY A 154 10.24 18.79 -17.27
C GLY A 154 11.41 18.61 -16.29
N VAL A 155 12.58 18.22 -16.79
CA VAL A 155 13.80 18.01 -16.00
C VAL A 155 14.14 19.25 -15.18
N ASN A 156 14.11 19.10 -13.84
CA ASN A 156 14.65 20.08 -12.91
C ASN A 156 16.00 19.55 -12.39
N ASP A 157 17.09 19.96 -13.04
CA ASP A 157 18.41 19.46 -12.68
C ASP A 157 18.88 20.10 -11.36
N PRO A 158 19.05 19.32 -10.28
CA PRO A 158 19.49 19.85 -8.98
C PRO A 158 20.92 20.39 -9.00
N CYS A 159 21.73 20.06 -10.03
CA CYS A 159 23.06 20.64 -10.25
C CYS A 159 22.99 21.96 -11.03
N ALA A 160 21.85 22.35 -11.61
CA ALA A 160 21.75 23.66 -12.23
C ALA A 160 22.08 24.75 -11.19
N THR A 161 22.99 25.68 -11.51
CA THR A 161 23.41 26.76 -10.58
C THR A 161 22.18 27.49 -10.03
N GLN A 162 21.20 27.81 -10.87
CA GLN A 162 19.94 28.42 -10.41
C GLN A 162 19.13 27.55 -9.45
N ALA A 163 19.11 26.24 -9.64
CA ALA A 163 18.40 25.31 -8.74
C ALA A 163 19.09 25.22 -7.37
N ILE A 164 20.41 25.39 -7.32
CA ILE A 164 21.18 25.45 -6.07
C ILE A 164 20.93 26.79 -5.37
N ILE A 165 20.94 27.91 -6.10
CA ILE A 165 20.66 29.26 -5.58
C ILE A 165 19.26 29.30 -4.95
N ASN A 166 18.27 28.74 -5.62
CA ASN A 166 16.87 28.74 -5.19
C ASN A 166 16.58 27.74 -4.04
N GLN A 167 17.51 26.86 -3.70
CA GLN A 167 17.32 25.89 -2.63
C GLN A 167 17.30 26.61 -1.27
N THR A 168 16.16 26.58 -0.61
CA THR A 168 15.93 27.26 0.68
C THR A 168 16.59 26.55 1.86
N ASN A 169 16.67 25.22 1.83
CA ASN A 169 17.38 24.45 2.85
C ASN A 169 18.89 24.62 2.66
N ALA A 170 19.56 25.21 3.64
CA ALA A 170 20.98 25.54 3.61
C ALA A 170 21.88 24.28 3.55
N GLU A 171 21.47 23.20 4.20
CA GLU A 171 22.19 21.94 4.22
C GLU A 171 22.13 21.26 2.83
N ILE A 172 20.93 21.12 2.26
CA ILE A 172 20.76 20.56 0.90
C ILE A 172 21.51 21.40 -0.12
N ARG A 173 21.51 22.75 0.01
CA ARG A 173 22.28 23.64 -0.86
C ARG A 173 23.76 23.33 -0.79
N ALA A 174 24.34 23.26 0.41
CA ALA A 174 25.74 22.92 0.60
C ALA A 174 26.10 21.53 0.05
N ASN A 175 25.21 20.55 0.27
CA ASN A 175 25.36 19.20 -0.26
C ASN A 175 25.38 19.18 -1.79
N ARG A 176 24.40 19.85 -2.43
CA ARG A 176 24.36 19.98 -3.91
C ARG A 176 25.62 20.63 -4.45
N THR A 177 26.05 21.75 -3.88
CA THR A 177 27.29 22.43 -4.30
C THR A 177 28.48 21.47 -4.28
N ARG A 178 28.69 20.77 -3.16
CA ARG A 178 29.79 19.80 -3.00
C ARG A 178 29.68 18.62 -3.97
N ASN A 179 28.50 17.98 -4.01
CA ASN A 179 28.29 16.74 -4.75
C ASN A 179 28.29 16.99 -6.27
N CYS A 180 27.67 18.08 -6.75
CA CYS A 180 27.71 18.44 -8.17
C CYS A 180 29.10 18.82 -8.62
N THR A 181 29.91 19.50 -7.78
CA THR A 181 31.32 19.76 -8.04
C THR A 181 32.09 18.45 -8.22
N ALA A 182 31.87 17.47 -7.34
CA ALA A 182 32.52 16.16 -7.44
C ALA A 182 32.13 15.41 -8.73
N LEU A 183 30.83 15.41 -9.09
CA LEU A 183 30.34 14.80 -10.34
C LEU A 183 30.94 15.44 -11.58
N ALA A 184 31.01 16.77 -11.63
CA ALA A 184 31.63 17.50 -12.76
C ALA A 184 33.11 17.21 -12.84
N ALA A 185 33.85 17.25 -11.73
CA ALA A 185 35.27 16.94 -11.67
C ALA A 185 35.59 15.51 -12.13
N ALA A 186 34.77 14.53 -11.81
CA ALA A 186 34.89 13.15 -12.27
C ALA A 186 34.80 13.03 -13.82
N GLN A 187 34.21 14.02 -14.48
CA GLN A 187 34.12 14.12 -15.95
C GLN A 187 35.10 15.12 -16.54
N GLY A 188 36.07 15.62 -15.74
CA GLY A 188 37.02 16.61 -16.18
C GLY A 188 36.41 17.99 -16.47
N ARG A 189 35.27 18.30 -15.85
CA ARG A 189 34.55 19.57 -16.00
C ARG A 189 34.64 20.40 -14.72
N THR A 190 34.59 21.71 -14.91
CA THR A 190 34.57 22.68 -13.79
C THR A 190 33.46 23.67 -14.04
N PHE A 191 32.57 23.82 -13.04
CA PHE A 191 31.48 24.78 -13.02
C PHE A 191 31.47 25.51 -11.68
N ASP A 192 30.93 26.73 -11.66
CA ASP A 192 30.63 27.42 -10.41
C ASP A 192 29.23 27.02 -9.92
N PHE A 193 29.22 26.14 -8.94
CA PHE A 193 27.99 25.70 -8.23
C PHE A 193 27.74 26.49 -6.93
N GLY A 194 28.66 27.36 -6.51
CA GLY A 194 28.63 28.02 -5.19
C GLY A 194 28.16 29.46 -5.20
N GLY A 195 27.92 30.05 -6.38
CA GLY A 195 27.51 31.44 -6.53
C GLY A 195 26.17 31.77 -5.86
N ALA A 196 26.02 33.01 -5.37
CA ALA A 196 24.74 33.51 -4.85
C ALA A 196 23.78 33.99 -5.96
N THR A 197 24.32 34.26 -7.14
CA THR A 197 23.60 34.73 -8.34
C THR A 197 24.30 34.20 -9.59
N LEU A 198 23.56 34.06 -10.68
CA LEU A 198 24.18 33.74 -12.01
C LEU A 198 24.99 34.93 -12.49
N THR A 199 26.31 34.87 -12.36
CA THR A 199 27.19 36.00 -12.67
C THR A 199 28.39 35.67 -13.56
N THR A 200 28.66 34.37 -13.80
CA THR A 200 29.84 33.91 -14.50
C THR A 200 29.51 33.03 -15.69
N ALA A 201 30.45 33.00 -16.68
CA ALA A 201 30.34 32.09 -17.82
C ALA A 201 30.49 30.60 -17.39
N ASP A 202 30.98 30.37 -16.18
CA ASP A 202 31.25 29.06 -15.62
C ASP A 202 30.04 28.48 -14.87
N ASP A 203 28.92 29.22 -14.79
CA ASP A 203 27.66 28.71 -14.24
C ASP A 203 27.11 27.54 -15.07
N PHE A 204 26.62 26.49 -14.39
CA PHE A 204 25.93 25.41 -15.08
C PHE A 204 24.45 25.77 -15.26
N VAL A 205 24.08 26.14 -16.48
CA VAL A 205 22.72 26.57 -16.84
C VAL A 205 22.15 25.64 -17.92
N PRO A 206 21.73 24.42 -17.56
CA PRO A 206 21.20 23.48 -18.54
C PRO A 206 19.83 23.92 -19.04
N ILE A 207 19.58 23.77 -20.34
CA ILE A 207 18.28 24.01 -20.98
C ILE A 207 17.80 22.70 -21.57
N TYR A 208 16.75 22.13 -20.94
CA TYR A 208 16.05 20.94 -21.44
C TYR A 208 14.78 21.38 -22.17
N THR A 209 14.82 21.39 -23.51
CA THR A 209 13.69 21.83 -24.36
C THR A 209 12.69 20.73 -24.67
N SER A 210 13.06 19.48 -24.42
CA SER A 210 12.25 18.30 -24.64
C SER A 210 12.51 17.26 -23.54
N GLY A 211 11.73 16.21 -23.51
CA GLY A 211 11.98 15.10 -22.58
C GLY A 211 13.33 14.44 -22.85
N VAL A 212 14.06 14.11 -21.79
CA VAL A 212 15.26 13.28 -21.85
C VAL A 212 14.84 11.84 -22.03
N ALA A 213 15.38 11.16 -23.05
CA ALA A 213 15.11 9.74 -23.27
C ALA A 213 15.84 8.89 -22.21
N GLY A 214 15.17 7.85 -21.75
CA GLY A 214 15.69 6.85 -20.83
C GLY A 214 14.98 5.53 -20.99
N VAL A 215 15.24 4.61 -20.07
CA VAL A 215 14.58 3.30 -20.04
C VAL A 215 13.94 3.00 -18.69
N THR A 216 12.90 2.18 -18.71
CA THR A 216 12.35 1.56 -17.52
C THR A 216 12.38 0.05 -17.68
N GLY A 217 12.60 -0.69 -16.60
CA GLY A 217 12.67 -2.16 -16.63
C GLY A 217 12.84 -2.77 -15.25
N GLY A 218 13.02 -4.09 -15.20
CA GLY A 218 13.25 -4.84 -13.99
C GLY A 218 14.65 -4.62 -13.40
N ASN A 219 14.77 -4.98 -12.11
CA ASN A 219 16.04 -4.92 -11.39
C ASN A 219 16.29 -6.29 -10.70
N PRO A 220 17.21 -7.12 -11.22
CA PRO A 220 17.46 -8.45 -10.66
C PRO A 220 18.22 -8.44 -9.32
N PHE A 221 18.58 -7.27 -8.79
CA PHE A 221 19.30 -7.10 -7.52
C PHE A 221 18.37 -6.68 -6.38
N LEU A 222 17.06 -6.71 -6.59
CA LEU A 222 16.09 -6.42 -5.54
C LEU A 222 16.19 -7.44 -4.41
N GLN A 223 16.09 -6.93 -3.19
CA GLN A 223 15.98 -7.70 -1.96
C GLN A 223 14.52 -7.83 -1.55
N PRO A 224 14.16 -8.79 -0.71
CA PRO A 224 12.83 -8.87 -0.14
C PRO A 224 12.46 -7.61 0.66
N GLU A 225 11.19 -7.26 0.63
CA GLU A 225 10.62 -6.38 1.65
C GLU A 225 10.44 -7.19 2.92
N GLU A 226 10.70 -6.57 4.05
CA GLU A 226 10.55 -7.17 5.37
C GLU A 226 9.50 -6.39 6.15
N SER A 227 8.65 -7.08 6.89
CA SER A 227 7.65 -6.43 7.72
C SER A 227 7.61 -7.01 9.10
N GLU A 228 7.47 -6.12 10.09
CA GLU A 228 7.13 -6.45 11.46
C GLU A 228 5.74 -5.91 11.77
N SER A 229 4.92 -6.74 12.40
CA SER A 229 3.56 -6.38 12.79
C SER A 229 3.29 -6.75 14.24
N PHE A 230 2.75 -5.80 14.98
CA PHE A 230 2.22 -6.00 16.32
C PHE A 230 0.72 -5.72 16.32
N THR A 231 -0.07 -6.63 16.93
CA THR A 231 -1.49 -6.40 17.14
C THR A 231 -1.89 -6.67 18.59
N PHE A 232 -2.86 -5.88 19.06
CA PHE A 232 -3.50 -6.10 20.35
C PHE A 232 -5.00 -5.93 20.22
N SER A 233 -5.75 -7.02 20.46
CA SER A 233 -7.20 -7.08 20.33
C SER A 233 -7.86 -7.24 21.70
N THR A 234 -8.97 -6.54 21.87
CA THR A 234 -9.88 -6.72 23.02
C THR A 234 -11.25 -7.12 22.49
N VAL A 235 -11.76 -8.25 22.93
CA VAL A 235 -13.10 -8.72 22.62
C VAL A 235 -13.95 -8.68 23.90
N ILE A 236 -15.07 -7.97 23.85
CA ILE A 236 -15.98 -7.78 24.99
C ILE A 236 -17.37 -8.28 24.60
N GLU A 237 -17.85 -9.30 25.33
CA GLU A 237 -19.15 -9.93 25.15
C GLU A 237 -19.85 -10.06 26.52
N PRO A 238 -20.34 -8.96 27.10
CA PRO A 238 -20.82 -8.94 28.48
C PRO A 238 -22.16 -9.70 28.62
N ARG A 239 -22.20 -10.69 29.51
CA ARG A 239 -23.40 -11.51 29.79
C ARG A 239 -24.59 -10.69 30.29
N PHE A 240 -24.35 -9.53 30.88
CA PHE A 240 -25.42 -8.62 31.34
C PHE A 240 -26.05 -7.77 30.22
N ILE A 241 -25.43 -7.75 29.02
CA ILE A 241 -26.01 -7.19 27.78
C ILE A 241 -26.03 -8.32 26.73
N PRO A 242 -27.08 -9.16 26.72
CA PRO A 242 -27.17 -10.25 25.77
C PRO A 242 -27.07 -9.76 24.32
N ASN A 243 -26.43 -10.55 23.45
CA ASN A 243 -26.30 -10.28 22.03
C ASN A 243 -25.50 -8.99 21.67
N PHE A 244 -24.73 -8.47 22.64
CA PHE A 244 -23.77 -7.39 22.38
C PHE A 244 -22.36 -7.97 22.22
N SER A 245 -21.62 -7.49 21.22
CA SER A 245 -20.18 -7.72 21.09
C SER A 245 -19.46 -6.44 20.67
N LEU A 246 -18.29 -6.21 21.25
CA LEU A 246 -17.37 -5.14 20.88
C LEU A 246 -15.98 -5.74 20.67
N ILE A 247 -15.38 -5.43 19.54
CA ILE A 247 -14.01 -5.80 19.21
C ILE A 247 -13.24 -4.52 18.93
N LEU A 248 -12.08 -4.37 19.57
CA LEU A 248 -11.14 -3.29 19.38
C LEU A 248 -9.80 -3.90 19.05
N ASP A 249 -9.26 -3.59 17.89
CA ASP A 249 -8.01 -4.13 17.36
C ASP A 249 -7.02 -2.99 17.09
N TYR A 250 -6.04 -2.82 17.97
CA TYR A 250 -4.88 -1.96 17.71
C TYR A 250 -3.88 -2.71 16.87
N TYR A 251 -3.30 -2.04 15.88
CA TYR A 251 -2.21 -2.57 15.07
C TYR A 251 -1.11 -1.54 14.84
N GLU A 252 0.10 -2.05 14.71
CA GLU A 252 1.30 -1.33 14.30
C GLU A 252 2.06 -2.21 13.31
N ILE A 253 2.33 -1.68 12.13
CA ILE A 253 3.01 -2.41 11.05
C ILE A 253 4.10 -1.49 10.50
N GLU A 254 5.31 -2.02 10.44
CA GLU A 254 6.43 -1.38 9.76
C GLU A 254 6.89 -2.29 8.61
N ILE A 255 7.13 -1.70 7.44
CA ILE A 255 7.68 -2.39 6.28
C ILE A 255 8.95 -1.66 5.89
N THR A 256 10.06 -2.39 5.84
CA THR A 256 11.38 -1.90 5.42
C THR A 256 11.78 -2.51 4.09
N ASN A 257 12.83 -1.98 3.47
CA ASN A 257 13.29 -2.39 2.15
C ASN A 257 12.19 -2.38 1.07
N VAL A 258 11.21 -1.48 1.19
CA VAL A 258 10.08 -1.43 0.27
C VAL A 258 10.55 -1.24 -1.16
N ILE A 259 10.05 -2.08 -2.05
CA ILE A 259 10.33 -2.03 -3.49
C ILE A 259 9.44 -0.95 -4.11
N ALA A 260 10.04 0.17 -4.43
CA ALA A 260 9.33 1.30 -5.03
C ALA A 260 9.99 1.75 -6.32
N SER A 261 9.15 2.17 -7.27
CA SER A 261 9.64 2.77 -8.51
C SER A 261 10.06 4.21 -8.25
N VAL A 262 11.31 4.52 -8.51
CA VAL A 262 11.87 5.85 -8.35
C VAL A 262 11.71 6.63 -9.64
N SER A 263 11.08 7.80 -9.57
CA SER A 263 11.05 8.72 -10.71
C SER A 263 12.45 9.20 -11.04
N ALA A 264 12.73 9.50 -12.32
CA ALA A 264 14.00 10.06 -12.71
C ALA A 264 14.31 11.37 -11.95
N GLN A 265 13.32 12.21 -11.64
CA GLN A 265 13.51 13.42 -10.82
C GLN A 265 13.93 13.08 -9.40
N THR A 266 13.30 12.09 -8.77
CA THR A 266 13.68 11.63 -7.43
C THR A 266 15.10 11.08 -7.43
N ALA A 267 15.46 10.24 -8.43
CA ALA A 267 16.79 9.68 -8.55
C ALA A 267 17.86 10.78 -8.70
N VAL A 268 17.61 11.78 -9.55
CA VAL A 268 18.54 12.92 -9.74
C VAL A 268 18.71 13.72 -8.46
N ASN A 269 17.63 13.99 -7.73
CA ASN A 269 17.68 14.68 -6.45
C ASN A 269 18.44 13.86 -5.39
N ASN A 270 18.10 12.60 -5.24
CA ASN A 270 18.71 11.70 -4.25
C ASN A 270 20.22 11.50 -4.52
N CYS A 271 20.65 11.56 -5.78
CA CYS A 271 22.07 11.48 -6.13
C CYS A 271 22.91 12.56 -5.42
N VAL A 272 22.38 13.79 -5.26
CA VAL A 272 23.18 14.96 -4.85
C VAL A 272 22.72 15.66 -3.58
N ASN A 273 21.52 15.36 -3.02
CA ASN A 273 20.97 16.06 -1.87
C ASN A 273 21.59 15.64 -0.54
N GLY A 274 22.07 14.40 -0.41
CA GLY A 274 22.66 13.87 0.81
C GLY A 274 24.03 14.43 1.14
N ALA A 275 24.51 14.15 2.36
CA ALA A 275 25.82 14.56 2.84
C ALA A 275 26.98 14.07 1.95
N THR A 276 26.78 12.96 1.28
CA THR A 276 27.68 12.38 0.24
C THR A 276 26.87 12.02 -0.99
N LEU A 277 27.56 11.75 -2.11
CA LEU A 277 26.92 11.19 -3.31
C LEU A 277 26.24 9.85 -2.98
N ASN A 278 24.96 9.74 -3.28
CA ASN A 278 24.26 8.47 -3.23
C ASN A 278 24.57 7.65 -4.48
N THR A 279 25.52 6.71 -4.36
CA THR A 279 26.03 5.94 -5.50
C THR A 279 24.93 5.15 -6.19
N ALA A 280 23.99 4.58 -5.46
CA ALA A 280 22.88 3.82 -6.04
C ALA A 280 22.01 4.71 -6.95
N ALA A 281 21.59 5.89 -6.47
CA ALA A 281 20.83 6.84 -7.27
C ALA A 281 21.67 7.44 -8.42
N CYS A 282 22.94 7.79 -8.18
CA CYS A 282 23.80 8.36 -9.21
C CYS A 282 24.08 7.40 -10.37
N ASN A 283 24.16 6.10 -10.10
CA ASN A 283 24.39 5.07 -11.13
C ASN A 283 23.21 4.89 -12.10
N THR A 284 22.04 5.43 -11.78
CA THR A 284 20.86 5.41 -12.66
C THR A 284 20.77 6.66 -13.55
N ILE A 285 21.63 7.66 -13.36
CA ILE A 285 21.58 8.95 -14.06
C ILE A 285 22.86 9.12 -14.88
N PHE A 286 22.70 9.30 -16.17
CA PHE A 286 23.83 9.43 -17.10
C PHE A 286 23.94 10.86 -17.62
N ARG A 287 25.05 11.53 -17.28
CA ARG A 287 25.40 12.87 -17.76
C ARG A 287 26.38 12.73 -18.87
N ARG A 288 25.92 12.51 -20.11
CA ARG A 288 26.76 12.21 -21.27
C ARG A 288 26.11 12.63 -22.60
N ASP A 289 25.41 13.76 -22.60
CA ASP A 289 24.89 14.34 -23.85
C ASP A 289 26.08 14.70 -24.76
N PRO A 290 26.16 14.15 -25.97
CA PRO A 290 27.36 14.32 -26.84
C PRO A 290 27.42 15.66 -27.53
N LEU A 291 26.42 16.50 -27.41
CA LEU A 291 26.42 17.80 -28.06
C LEU A 291 27.44 18.75 -27.40
N PRO A 292 28.22 19.51 -28.19
CA PRO A 292 29.20 20.47 -27.68
C PRO A 292 28.56 21.43 -26.65
N GLY A 293 29.17 21.54 -25.47
CA GLY A 293 28.70 22.36 -24.36
C GLY A 293 27.59 21.72 -23.51
N ARG A 294 27.14 20.49 -23.84
CA ARG A 294 26.10 19.75 -23.11
C ARG A 294 26.58 18.46 -22.43
N GLU A 295 27.89 18.24 -22.42
CA GLU A 295 28.49 16.98 -21.98
C GLU A 295 28.18 16.63 -20.52
N PHE A 296 27.79 17.62 -19.71
CA PHE A 296 27.34 17.43 -18.33
C PHE A 296 25.81 17.39 -18.19
N TYR A 297 25.06 17.52 -19.29
CA TYR A 297 23.60 17.36 -19.25
C TYR A 297 23.21 15.90 -19.06
N ILE A 298 22.08 15.69 -18.38
CA ILE A 298 21.46 14.38 -18.34
C ILE A 298 21.01 14.02 -19.75
N GLY A 299 21.55 12.94 -20.28
CA GLY A 299 21.32 12.51 -21.65
C GLY A 299 22.33 11.45 -22.07
N GLY A 300 22.13 10.92 -23.26
CA GLY A 300 23.03 9.96 -23.90
C GLY A 300 23.14 10.22 -25.41
N PRO A 301 24.09 9.56 -26.07
CA PRO A 301 24.26 9.65 -27.53
C PRO A 301 23.00 9.21 -28.29
N ALA A 302 22.75 9.77 -29.45
CA ALA A 302 21.69 9.33 -30.34
C ALA A 302 21.85 7.84 -30.67
N GLY A 303 20.80 7.06 -30.48
CA GLY A 303 20.82 5.61 -30.69
C GLY A 303 21.35 4.79 -29.50
N ASP A 304 21.70 5.43 -28.38
CA ASP A 304 22.01 4.74 -27.13
C ASP A 304 20.74 4.02 -26.63
N PRO A 305 20.81 2.70 -26.36
CA PRO A 305 19.65 1.94 -25.91
C PRO A 305 19.15 2.34 -24.50
N ILE A 306 19.99 3.03 -23.70
CA ILE A 306 19.65 3.45 -22.33
C ILE A 306 19.26 4.93 -22.28
N GLY A 307 19.97 5.80 -22.99
CA GLY A 307 19.76 7.26 -22.93
C GLY A 307 20.35 7.91 -21.68
N GLY A 308 19.61 8.83 -21.06
CA GLY A 308 20.07 9.66 -19.94
C GLY A 308 19.74 9.09 -18.56
N PHE A 309 18.90 8.07 -18.45
CA PHE A 309 18.54 7.49 -17.14
C PHE A 309 17.96 6.08 -17.25
N ILE A 310 18.06 5.35 -16.16
CA ILE A 310 17.32 4.12 -15.92
C ILE A 310 16.31 4.39 -14.81
N GLN A 311 15.05 4.13 -15.08
CA GLN A 311 13.98 4.16 -14.09
C GLN A 311 13.53 2.72 -13.82
N GLY A 312 13.54 2.31 -12.57
CA GLY A 312 13.17 0.97 -12.17
C GLY A 312 12.83 0.91 -10.70
N SER A 313 12.49 -0.26 -10.24
CA SER A 313 12.26 -0.52 -8.82
C SER A 313 13.59 -0.69 -8.10
N ILE A 314 13.69 -0.13 -6.91
CA ILE A 314 14.80 -0.32 -5.97
C ILE A 314 14.25 -0.45 -4.55
N ASN A 315 15.02 -1.11 -3.68
CA ASN A 315 14.72 -1.16 -2.25
C ASN A 315 15.28 0.10 -1.58
N TYR A 316 14.43 1.01 -1.15
CA TYR A 316 14.90 2.24 -0.52
C TYR A 316 13.90 2.88 0.43
N ALA A 317 12.65 2.45 0.40
CA ALA A 317 11.57 3.06 1.14
C ALA A 317 11.25 2.27 2.41
N ALA A 318 10.60 2.93 3.35
CA ALA A 318 9.92 2.29 4.45
C ALA A 318 8.49 2.83 4.52
N LEU A 319 7.59 2.02 5.05
CA LEU A 319 6.19 2.38 5.29
C LEU A 319 5.86 2.03 6.73
N THR A 320 5.22 2.95 7.45
CA THR A 320 4.67 2.67 8.77
C THR A 320 3.18 2.96 8.81
N THR A 321 2.44 2.12 9.50
CA THR A 321 1.02 2.35 9.72
C THR A 321 0.62 1.89 11.12
N LYS A 322 -0.18 2.72 11.81
CA LYS A 322 -0.76 2.44 13.12
C LYS A 322 -2.23 2.82 13.11
N GLY A 323 -3.04 1.99 13.70
CA GLY A 323 -4.48 2.24 13.73
C GLY A 323 -5.21 1.45 14.77
N LEU A 324 -6.48 1.78 14.90
CA LEU A 324 -7.45 1.06 15.72
C LEU A 324 -8.65 0.70 14.86
N ASP A 325 -8.85 -0.58 14.63
CA ASP A 325 -10.09 -1.09 14.07
C ASP A 325 -11.10 -1.33 15.19
N PHE A 326 -12.35 -1.02 14.94
CA PHE A 326 -13.42 -1.28 15.88
C PHE A 326 -14.63 -1.91 15.19
N THR A 327 -15.22 -2.87 15.87
CA THR A 327 -16.48 -3.48 15.44
C THR A 327 -17.39 -3.63 16.66
N ALA A 328 -18.59 -3.06 16.59
CA ALA A 328 -19.62 -3.32 17.59
C ALA A 328 -20.87 -3.90 16.91
N ARG A 329 -21.48 -4.89 17.56
CA ARG A 329 -22.73 -5.49 17.13
C ARG A 329 -23.66 -5.59 18.31
N TYR A 330 -24.95 -5.36 18.04
CA TYR A 330 -25.99 -5.53 19.03
C TYR A 330 -27.27 -6.01 18.35
N SER A 331 -27.87 -7.03 18.92
CA SER A 331 -29.16 -7.53 18.47
C SER A 331 -30.17 -7.48 19.63
N TYR A 332 -31.27 -6.79 19.40
CA TYR A 332 -32.33 -6.66 20.38
C TYR A 332 -33.60 -7.32 19.87
N ASP A 333 -34.00 -8.45 20.47
CA ASP A 333 -35.26 -9.11 20.23
C ASP A 333 -36.28 -8.60 21.24
N PHE A 334 -37.35 -7.96 20.74
CA PHE A 334 -38.35 -7.34 21.60
C PHE A 334 -39.20 -8.38 22.36
N ASP A 335 -39.37 -9.61 21.82
CA ASP A 335 -40.10 -10.66 22.50
C ASP A 335 -39.27 -11.24 23.64
N GLU A 336 -38.03 -11.56 23.43
CA GLU A 336 -37.13 -12.10 24.46
C GLU A 336 -36.84 -11.08 25.56
N MET A 337 -36.68 -9.81 25.24
CA MET A 337 -36.22 -8.79 26.18
C MET A 337 -37.35 -8.15 27.00
N ILE A 338 -38.51 -7.93 26.41
CA ILE A 338 -39.63 -7.21 27.07
C ILE A 338 -40.99 -7.87 26.85
N GLY A 339 -41.03 -9.08 26.27
CA GLY A 339 -42.29 -9.84 26.03
C GLY A 339 -43.21 -9.13 25.03
N ARG A 340 -42.68 -8.41 24.05
CA ARG A 340 -43.46 -7.72 23.03
C ARG A 340 -43.08 -8.22 21.63
N ASN A 341 -44.00 -8.77 20.91
CA ASN A 341 -43.82 -9.26 19.54
C ASN A 341 -43.72 -8.08 18.56
N TRP A 342 -42.68 -7.27 18.73
CA TRP A 342 -42.33 -6.15 17.83
C TRP A 342 -41.20 -6.48 16.87
N GLY A 343 -40.76 -7.75 16.86
CA GLY A 343 -39.65 -8.21 16.01
C GLY A 343 -38.27 -7.95 16.61
N ARG A 344 -37.29 -7.76 15.73
CA ARG A 344 -35.88 -7.66 16.09
C ARG A 344 -35.21 -6.43 15.48
N LEU A 345 -34.32 -5.82 16.25
CA LEU A 345 -33.45 -4.73 15.83
C LEU A 345 -31.99 -5.22 15.85
N ASP A 346 -31.34 -5.21 14.71
CA ASP A 346 -29.92 -5.55 14.57
C ASP A 346 -29.13 -4.29 14.23
N TYR A 347 -28.16 -3.97 15.05
CA TYR A 347 -27.23 -2.86 14.83
C TYR A 347 -25.81 -3.39 14.68
N SER A 348 -25.08 -2.84 13.72
CA SER A 348 -23.65 -3.07 13.57
C SER A 348 -22.94 -1.79 13.14
N ILE A 349 -21.76 -1.58 13.68
CA ILE A 349 -20.83 -0.56 13.25
C ILE A 349 -19.44 -1.17 13.15
N GLY A 350 -18.74 -0.90 12.09
CA GLY A 350 -17.35 -1.29 11.93
C GLY A 350 -16.58 -0.18 11.23
N GLY A 351 -15.38 0.08 11.70
CA GLY A 351 -14.58 1.17 11.17
C GLY A 351 -13.14 1.12 11.59
N LEU A 352 -12.42 2.13 11.13
CA LEU A 352 -10.99 2.34 11.31
C LEU A 352 -10.75 3.75 11.84
N TRP A 353 -9.88 3.85 12.82
CA TRP A 353 -9.20 5.09 13.19
C TRP A 353 -7.71 4.95 12.82
N LEU A 354 -7.31 5.58 11.72
CA LEU A 354 -5.92 5.65 11.27
C LEU A 354 -5.16 6.66 12.12
N ILE A 355 -4.31 6.19 13.02
CA ILE A 355 -3.54 7.01 13.95
C ILE A 355 -2.37 7.66 13.23
N GLU A 356 -1.63 6.85 12.47
CA GLU A 356 -0.42 7.24 11.74
C GLU A 356 -0.32 6.45 10.45
N GLN A 357 0.11 7.10 9.39
CA GLN A 357 0.57 6.43 8.17
C GLN A 357 1.64 7.29 7.51
N GLU A 358 2.87 6.80 7.52
CA GLU A 358 4.02 7.52 6.99
C GLU A 358 4.71 6.74 5.88
N GLN A 359 5.28 7.49 4.95
CA GLN A 359 6.14 6.99 3.88
C GLN A 359 7.51 7.63 3.98
N PHE A 360 8.55 6.82 3.97
CA PHE A 360 9.94 7.22 3.99
C PHE A 360 10.53 6.98 2.60
N LEU A 361 10.41 7.95 1.73
CA LEU A 361 10.77 7.83 0.31
C LEU A 361 12.10 8.49 -0.04
N ASN A 362 12.84 8.98 0.95
CA ASN A 362 14.13 9.63 0.77
C ASN A 362 15.27 8.67 1.15
N SER A 363 15.87 8.04 0.15
CA SER A 363 17.00 7.12 0.37
C SER A 363 18.26 7.79 0.95
N SER A 364 18.33 9.12 0.91
CA SER A 364 19.44 9.90 1.48
C SER A 364 19.20 10.28 2.94
N ASP A 365 17.97 10.24 3.39
CA ASP A 365 17.56 10.50 4.77
C ASP A 365 16.39 9.58 5.13
N PRO A 366 16.67 8.40 5.68
CA PRO A 366 15.62 7.43 6.05
C PRO A 366 14.73 7.89 7.21
N THR A 367 15.07 9.01 7.86
CA THR A 367 14.24 9.62 8.91
C THR A 367 13.28 10.68 8.37
N ASP A 368 13.38 11.02 7.09
CA ASP A 368 12.55 12.02 6.41
C ASP A 368 11.20 11.42 6.00
N GLY A 369 10.34 11.14 6.99
CA GLY A 369 8.99 10.62 6.79
C GLY A 369 8.02 11.68 6.28
N THR A 370 7.07 11.23 5.47
CA THR A 370 5.93 12.03 5.03
C THR A 370 4.64 11.38 5.54
N GLU A 371 3.98 12.05 6.47
CA GLU A 371 2.65 11.67 6.94
C GLU A 371 1.64 11.78 5.80
N ILE A 372 0.94 10.68 5.51
CA ILE A 372 -0.11 10.61 4.49
C ILE A 372 -1.49 10.34 5.09
N ALA A 373 -1.61 10.08 6.39
CA ALA A 373 -2.90 10.02 7.05
C ALA A 373 -3.61 11.37 6.93
N SER A 374 -4.90 11.37 6.69
CA SER A 374 -5.75 12.51 6.29
C SER A 374 -5.58 12.96 4.83
N THR A 375 -4.69 12.41 4.04
CA THR A 375 -4.67 12.71 2.60
C THR A 375 -5.71 11.89 1.84
N VAL A 376 -5.96 12.25 0.59
CA VAL A 376 -6.93 11.53 -0.28
C VAL A 376 -6.59 10.04 -0.34
N PHE A 377 -7.59 9.19 -0.14
CA PHE A 377 -7.59 7.74 0.08
C PHE A 377 -7.28 7.27 1.50
N PHE A 378 -6.77 8.10 2.39
CA PHE A 378 -6.38 7.75 3.75
C PHE A 378 -7.13 8.58 4.82
N PRO A 379 -8.48 8.50 4.89
CA PRO A 379 -9.22 9.24 5.90
C PRO A 379 -8.80 8.81 7.32
N ARG A 380 -8.68 9.77 8.24
CA ARG A 380 -8.32 9.47 9.64
C ARG A 380 -9.33 8.58 10.32
N VAL A 381 -10.61 8.81 10.06
CA VAL A 381 -11.68 7.95 10.59
C VAL A 381 -12.63 7.62 9.45
N ARG A 382 -12.94 6.35 9.34
CA ARG A 382 -13.94 5.82 8.42
C ARG A 382 -14.72 4.72 9.11
N PHE A 383 -16.04 4.71 8.93
CA PHE A 383 -16.88 3.62 9.42
C PHE A 383 -18.10 3.38 8.53
N THR A 384 -18.59 2.15 8.60
CA THR A 384 -19.91 1.77 8.10
C THR A 384 -20.77 1.36 9.27
N SER A 385 -21.95 1.99 9.39
CA SER A 385 -22.96 1.65 10.40
C SER A 385 -24.20 1.13 9.71
N SER A 386 -24.79 0.07 10.22
CA SER A 386 -26.00 -0.57 9.68
C SER A 386 -27.00 -0.84 10.79
N LEU A 387 -28.23 -0.40 10.58
CA LEU A 387 -29.36 -0.67 11.45
C LEU A 387 -30.44 -1.39 10.66
N THR A 388 -30.76 -2.62 11.05
CA THR A 388 -31.82 -3.43 10.43
C THR A 388 -32.94 -3.65 11.42
N TYR A 389 -34.14 -3.26 11.06
CA TYR A 389 -35.35 -3.57 11.79
C TYR A 389 -36.17 -4.63 11.05
N THR A 390 -36.48 -5.73 11.75
CA THR A 390 -37.24 -6.87 11.26
C THR A 390 -38.48 -7.06 12.13
N PRO A 391 -39.62 -6.38 11.82
CA PRO A 391 -40.82 -6.42 12.62
C PRO A 391 -41.49 -7.82 12.63
N ASN A 392 -41.26 -8.60 11.56
CA ASN A 392 -41.78 -9.95 11.40
C ASN A 392 -41.02 -10.69 10.30
N THR A 393 -41.35 -11.92 10.01
CA THR A 393 -40.72 -12.74 8.96
C THR A 393 -40.93 -12.21 7.53
N THR A 394 -41.90 -11.31 7.34
CA THR A 394 -42.30 -10.79 6.02
C THR A 394 -41.47 -9.57 5.60
N TRP A 395 -41.13 -8.67 6.55
CA TRP A 395 -40.49 -7.40 6.27
C TRP A 395 -39.16 -7.25 6.98
N SER A 396 -38.19 -6.62 6.30
CA SER A 396 -37.05 -6.01 6.95
C SER A 396 -36.73 -4.66 6.32
N ILE A 397 -36.31 -3.72 7.15
CA ILE A 397 -35.93 -2.37 6.78
C ILE A 397 -34.50 -2.15 7.26
N ASN A 398 -33.64 -1.74 6.38
CA ASN A 398 -32.24 -1.48 6.69
C ASN A 398 -31.88 -0.04 6.38
N TRP A 399 -31.13 0.59 7.26
CA TRP A 399 -30.46 1.87 7.08
C TRP A 399 -28.97 1.68 7.26
N THR A 400 -28.19 2.04 6.23
CA THR A 400 -26.73 1.98 6.26
C THR A 400 -26.16 3.38 6.09
N VAL A 401 -25.13 3.66 6.84
CA VAL A 401 -24.36 4.91 6.76
C VAL A 401 -22.90 4.56 6.51
N ASP A 402 -22.33 5.06 5.41
CA ASP A 402 -20.89 5.10 5.19
C ASP A 402 -20.41 6.51 5.48
N TRP A 403 -19.49 6.64 6.43
CA TRP A 403 -18.96 7.92 6.85
C TRP A 403 -17.43 7.94 6.85
N GLN A 404 -16.87 9.08 6.46
CA GLN A 404 -15.42 9.30 6.53
C GLN A 404 -15.11 10.78 6.82
N THR A 405 -13.97 10.99 7.48
CA THR A 405 -13.43 12.33 7.72
C THR A 405 -13.01 13.01 6.44
N ALA A 406 -12.95 14.33 6.50
CA ALA A 406 -12.32 15.17 5.51
C ALA A 406 -10.89 14.71 5.19
N GLN A 407 -10.48 14.89 3.93
CA GLN A 407 -9.17 14.50 3.43
C GLN A 407 -8.52 15.66 2.69
N ASP A 408 -7.23 15.85 2.91
CA ASP A 408 -6.44 16.87 2.25
C ASP A 408 -5.89 16.36 0.91
N ILE A 409 -5.84 17.21 -0.10
CA ILE A 409 -5.33 16.82 -1.42
C ILE A 409 -3.80 16.82 -1.50
N ILE A 410 -3.14 17.38 -0.51
CA ILE A 410 -1.68 17.39 -0.34
C ILE A 410 -1.31 16.99 1.08
N SER A 411 -0.09 16.49 1.26
CA SER A 411 0.37 16.14 2.59
C SER A 411 0.46 17.38 3.51
N PRO A 412 0.29 17.21 4.82
CA PRO A 412 0.47 18.32 5.78
C PRO A 412 1.84 19.00 5.64
N ARG A 413 2.88 18.24 5.34
CA ARG A 413 4.24 18.74 5.10
C ARG A 413 4.33 19.65 3.89
N ASP A 414 3.75 19.23 2.76
CA ASP A 414 3.73 20.03 1.53
C ASP A 414 2.90 21.30 1.71
N PHE A 415 1.82 21.21 2.48
CA PHE A 415 0.98 22.34 2.80
C PHE A 415 1.73 23.42 3.61
N VAL A 416 2.52 23.02 4.60
CA VAL A 416 3.31 23.96 5.42
C VAL A 416 4.43 24.63 4.61
N ASN A 417 5.03 23.88 3.70
CA ASN A 417 6.18 24.33 2.91
C ASN A 417 5.81 25.12 1.65
N ASN A 418 4.53 25.12 1.26
CA ASN A 418 4.05 25.82 0.07
C ASN A 418 3.12 26.97 0.46
N ALA A 419 3.62 28.21 0.41
CA ALA A 419 2.85 29.39 0.75
C ALA A 419 1.62 29.61 -0.16
N ASP A 420 1.69 29.18 -1.40
CA ASP A 420 0.59 29.30 -2.38
C ASP A 420 -0.56 28.33 -2.09
N SER A 421 -0.29 27.26 -1.34
CA SER A 421 -1.30 26.30 -0.91
C SER A 421 -2.12 26.76 0.32
N ARG A 422 -1.83 27.91 0.88
CA ARG A 422 -2.48 28.41 2.10
C ARG A 422 -3.88 28.97 1.89
N ASP A 423 -4.29 29.23 0.68
CA ASP A 423 -5.69 29.61 0.40
C ASP A 423 -6.56 28.35 0.30
N VAL A 424 -7.18 28.02 1.40
CA VAL A 424 -7.63 26.68 1.80
C VAL A 424 -8.97 26.27 1.17
N ASN A 425 -9.66 27.14 0.49
CA ASN A 425 -10.93 26.80 -0.13
C ASN A 425 -10.68 25.91 -1.36
N GLY A 426 -10.85 24.61 -1.19
CA GLY A 426 -10.68 23.63 -2.25
C GLY A 426 -9.48 22.71 -2.12
N LEU A 427 -8.77 22.75 -0.98
CA LEU A 427 -7.68 21.80 -0.66
C LEU A 427 -8.14 20.63 0.21
N ASN A 428 -9.43 20.57 0.54
CA ASN A 428 -10.00 19.58 1.43
C ASN A 428 -11.32 19.04 0.87
N THR A 429 -11.55 17.72 1.00
CA THR A 429 -12.75 17.07 0.48
C THR A 429 -14.00 17.28 1.34
N GLY A 430 -13.87 17.83 2.55
CA GLY A 430 -14.93 17.83 3.55
C GLY A 430 -15.22 16.43 4.10
N ASN A 431 -15.99 16.38 5.20
CA ASN A 431 -16.52 15.11 5.69
C ASN A 431 -17.57 14.58 4.71
N PHE A 432 -17.63 13.27 4.56
CA PHE A 432 -18.60 12.64 3.66
C PHE A 432 -19.44 11.61 4.42
N ALA A 433 -20.76 11.65 4.20
CA ALA A 433 -21.70 10.69 4.75
C ALA A 433 -22.70 10.26 3.69
N ARG A 434 -22.70 8.99 3.32
CA ARG A 434 -23.69 8.38 2.43
C ARG A 434 -24.70 7.58 3.23
N HIS A 435 -25.97 7.86 3.00
CA HIS A 435 -27.07 7.15 3.63
C HIS A 435 -27.84 6.32 2.62
N ASP A 436 -27.95 5.02 2.89
CA ASP A 436 -28.64 4.06 2.05
C ASP A 436 -29.83 3.46 2.83
N PHE A 437 -30.99 3.35 2.21
CA PHE A 437 -32.16 2.71 2.77
C PHE A 437 -32.59 1.55 1.87
N THR A 438 -32.88 0.42 2.50
CA THR A 438 -33.35 -0.79 1.80
C THR A 438 -34.55 -1.37 2.53
N VAL A 439 -35.57 -1.75 1.78
CA VAL A 439 -36.70 -2.53 2.28
C VAL A 439 -36.70 -3.86 1.55
N ARG A 440 -36.84 -4.93 2.31
CA ARG A 440 -37.06 -6.28 1.80
C ARG A 440 -38.43 -6.78 2.21
N TRP A 441 -39.14 -7.36 1.26
CA TRP A 441 -40.42 -8.00 1.45
C TRP A 441 -40.38 -9.47 1.02
N ASN A 442 -40.48 -10.38 1.95
CA ASN A 442 -40.65 -11.81 1.70
C ASN A 442 -42.10 -12.08 1.39
N VAL A 443 -42.47 -12.13 0.11
CA VAL A 443 -43.82 -12.34 -0.38
C VAL A 443 -44.28 -13.76 -0.06
N ARG A 444 -43.36 -14.70 -0.26
CA ARG A 444 -43.49 -16.14 0.05
C ARG A 444 -42.09 -16.66 0.39
N ASP A 445 -42.02 -17.89 0.87
CA ASP A 445 -40.73 -18.53 1.26
C ASP A 445 -39.74 -18.63 0.08
N ASP A 446 -40.27 -18.77 -1.15
CA ASP A 446 -39.51 -18.87 -2.37
C ASP A 446 -39.38 -17.54 -3.13
N LEU A 447 -40.05 -16.48 -2.70
CA LEU A 447 -40.10 -15.19 -3.42
C LEU A 447 -39.85 -14.01 -2.48
N SER A 448 -38.83 -13.25 -2.71
CA SER A 448 -38.61 -11.97 -2.04
C SER A 448 -38.36 -10.83 -3.01
N LEU A 449 -38.87 -9.66 -2.67
CA LEU A 449 -38.62 -8.37 -3.34
C LEU A 449 -37.71 -7.52 -2.47
N ARG A 450 -36.85 -6.75 -3.10
CA ARG A 450 -35.98 -5.79 -2.47
C ARG A 450 -36.03 -4.47 -3.23
N ALA A 451 -36.25 -3.37 -2.54
CA ALA A 451 -36.20 -2.04 -3.11
C ALA A 451 -35.40 -1.12 -2.18
N GLY A 452 -34.74 -0.12 -2.75
CA GLY A 452 -34.00 0.81 -1.91
C GLY A 452 -33.52 2.05 -2.66
N VAL A 453 -32.97 2.94 -1.88
CA VAL A 453 -32.31 4.16 -2.32
C VAL A 453 -30.89 4.19 -1.77
N VAL A 454 -29.92 4.37 -2.65
CA VAL A 454 -28.51 4.57 -2.32
C VAL A 454 -28.21 6.05 -2.39
N ASN A 455 -27.48 6.57 -1.45
CA ASN A 455 -27.19 7.99 -1.31
C ASN A 455 -28.49 8.84 -1.26
N ALA A 456 -29.36 8.51 -0.29
CA ALA A 456 -30.69 9.07 -0.21
C ALA A 456 -30.73 10.62 -0.02
N PHE A 457 -29.64 11.19 0.50
CA PHE A 457 -29.53 12.63 0.73
C PHE A 457 -28.63 13.33 -0.29
N ASP A 458 -28.31 12.64 -1.40
CA ASP A 458 -27.51 13.16 -2.51
C ASP A 458 -26.18 13.80 -2.05
N ALA A 459 -25.49 13.10 -1.12
CA ALA A 459 -24.23 13.58 -0.61
C ALA A 459 -23.19 13.62 -1.75
N GLU A 460 -22.60 14.76 -1.95
CA GLU A 460 -21.55 15.00 -2.92
C GLU A 460 -20.21 15.23 -2.24
N GLN A 461 -19.14 14.78 -2.87
CA GLN A 461 -17.79 15.16 -2.49
C GLN A 461 -17.61 16.67 -2.68
N SER A 462 -17.01 17.35 -1.72
CA SER A 462 -16.62 18.75 -1.89
C SER A 462 -15.68 18.92 -3.08
N ARG A 463 -15.94 19.90 -3.91
CA ARG A 463 -15.06 20.22 -5.04
C ARG A 463 -13.79 20.85 -4.52
N TYR A 464 -12.65 20.32 -4.95
CA TYR A 464 -11.35 20.82 -4.59
C TYR A 464 -10.51 21.15 -5.82
N LEU A 465 -9.49 21.98 -5.62
CA LEU A 465 -8.67 22.50 -6.71
C LEU A 465 -7.89 21.37 -7.42
N GLY A 466 -8.09 21.27 -8.75
CA GLY A 466 -7.40 20.26 -9.58
C GLY A 466 -7.95 18.85 -9.46
N GLY A 467 -8.96 18.64 -8.63
CA GLY A 467 -9.50 17.32 -8.34
C GLY A 467 -10.70 16.95 -9.20
N GLY A 468 -10.69 15.72 -9.69
CA GLY A 468 -11.88 14.99 -10.12
C GLY A 468 -12.46 14.19 -8.95
N LEU A 469 -13.52 13.43 -9.22
CA LEU A 469 -14.05 12.47 -8.25
C LEU A 469 -12.99 11.40 -7.93
N THR A 470 -12.80 11.13 -6.66
CA THR A 470 -11.87 10.07 -6.23
C THR A 470 -12.63 8.76 -5.99
N SER A 471 -11.93 7.64 -6.07
CA SER A 471 -12.54 6.31 -5.96
C SER A 471 -13.09 5.97 -4.56
N ASN A 472 -12.73 6.73 -3.53
CA ASN A 472 -13.24 6.52 -2.17
C ASN A 472 -14.52 7.33 -1.85
N PHE A 473 -15.07 8.03 -2.84
CA PHE A 473 -16.36 8.72 -2.75
C PHE A 473 -17.35 8.15 -3.77
N ASP A 474 -18.65 8.25 -3.45
CA ASP A 474 -19.70 7.86 -4.38
C ASP A 474 -19.88 8.94 -5.46
N PRO A 475 -19.58 8.65 -6.75
CA PRO A 475 -19.67 9.64 -7.81
C PRO A 475 -21.08 9.77 -8.44
N TYR A 476 -22.02 8.89 -8.08
CA TYR A 476 -23.27 8.73 -8.84
C TYR A 476 -24.48 9.43 -8.22
N GLY A 477 -24.35 10.04 -7.04
CA GLY A 477 -25.48 10.67 -6.37
C GLY A 477 -26.61 9.69 -5.98
N THR A 478 -27.82 10.18 -5.86
CA THR A 478 -28.98 9.37 -5.45
C THR A 478 -29.38 8.36 -6.53
N ARG A 479 -29.46 7.10 -6.15
CA ARG A 479 -29.86 5.98 -7.03
C ARG A 479 -30.95 5.14 -6.40
N PHE A 480 -31.89 4.66 -7.23
CA PHE A 480 -32.93 3.73 -6.82
C PHE A 480 -32.68 2.36 -7.43
N PHE A 481 -33.03 1.33 -6.69
CA PHE A 481 -32.98 -0.03 -7.20
C PHE A 481 -34.21 -0.83 -6.78
N ILE A 482 -34.54 -1.82 -7.59
CA ILE A 482 -35.50 -2.88 -7.26
C ILE A 482 -34.90 -4.22 -7.68
N GLY A 483 -35.08 -5.22 -6.87
CA GLY A 483 -34.59 -6.58 -7.12
C GLY A 483 -35.62 -7.61 -6.73
N LEU A 484 -35.66 -8.69 -7.49
CA LEU A 484 -36.50 -9.86 -7.23
C LEU A 484 -35.57 -11.07 -7.05
N ASN A 485 -35.83 -11.84 -6.00
CA ASN A 485 -35.19 -13.13 -5.78
C ASN A 485 -36.25 -14.22 -5.72
N PHE A 486 -36.20 -15.14 -6.69
CA PHE A 486 -37.09 -16.27 -6.79
C PHE A 486 -36.28 -17.59 -6.75
N ARG A 487 -36.64 -18.45 -5.82
CA ARG A 487 -36.03 -19.77 -5.61
C ARG A 487 -37.10 -20.83 -5.78
N PRO A 488 -37.28 -21.37 -7.00
CA PRO A 488 -38.43 -22.26 -7.29
C PRO A 488 -38.36 -23.64 -6.62
N PHE A 489 -37.18 -24.03 -6.04
CA PHE A 489 -36.98 -25.30 -5.34
C PHE A 489 -35.91 -25.24 -4.27
#